data_f3c246619982e3d8f216c72220522a3c
#
_entry.id   f3c246619982e3d8f216c72220522a3c
#
_cell.length_a   1.000
_cell.length_b   1.000
_cell.length_c   1.000
_cell.angle_alpha   90.00
_cell.angle_beta   90.00
_cell.angle_gamma   90.00
#
_symmetry.space_group_name_H-M   'P 1'
#
loop_
_entity.id
_entity.type
_entity.pdbx_description
1 polymer ?
#
loop_
_entity_poly.entity_id
_entity_poly.type
_entity_poly.pdbx_seq_one_letter_code
_entity_poly.pdbx_strand_id
1 'polypeptide(L)'
;MTDAVLAPNETPGLVCAHHHLYSTLARGMPPPVRTPTGFMDILDLIWWPLDQALDEESIRWSAMLGALEALESGCTAIIDHHESPNSIEGSLDIVADACATVGVRVSCAYGVTDRHGPEGAQRGLAENKRFLSEGGRGLVGVHAALLVLMTLSKKQRL
;
A
#
# COMPACT_ATOMS: atom_id res chain seq x y z
N MET A 1 -2.34 -0.89 27.42
CA MET A 1 -2.12 -2.15 26.66
C MET A 1 -1.80 -3.21 27.69
N THR A 2 -2.62 -4.23 27.81
CA THR A 2 -2.29 -5.39 28.63
C THR A 2 -1.32 -6.24 27.82
N ASP A 3 -0.12 -6.47 28.35
CA ASP A 3 0.82 -7.42 27.77
C ASP A 3 0.13 -8.79 27.74
N ALA A 4 -0.15 -9.28 26.52
CA ALA A 4 -0.70 -10.61 26.35
C ALA A 4 0.36 -11.61 26.79
N VAL A 5 0.07 -12.36 27.85
CA VAL A 5 0.94 -13.45 28.31
C VAL A 5 0.75 -14.62 27.34
N LEU A 6 1.77 -14.86 26.52
CA LEU A 6 1.79 -15.97 25.56
C LEU A 6 2.01 -17.31 26.30
N ALA A 7 1.39 -18.38 25.81
CA ALA A 7 1.67 -19.72 26.30
C ALA A 7 3.10 -20.15 25.88
N PRO A 8 3.72 -21.14 26.56
CA PRO A 8 5.11 -21.56 26.26
C PRO A 8 5.37 -22.03 24.82
N ASN A 9 4.31 -22.39 24.11
CA ASN A 9 4.35 -22.83 22.70
C ASN A 9 3.80 -21.80 21.72
N GLU A 10 3.55 -20.56 22.18
CA GLU A 10 3.08 -19.45 21.36
C GLU A 10 4.19 -18.43 21.12
N THR A 11 4.18 -17.83 19.96
CA THR A 11 5.03 -16.69 19.60
C THR A 11 4.17 -15.56 19.07
N PRO A 12 4.56 -14.29 19.25
CA PRO A 12 3.87 -13.19 18.58
C PRO A 12 3.96 -13.38 17.06
N GLY A 13 2.86 -13.03 16.37
CA GLY A 13 2.90 -12.95 14.91
C GLY A 13 3.87 -11.87 14.42
N LEU A 14 4.45 -12.08 13.26
CA LEU A 14 5.35 -11.11 12.63
C LEU A 14 4.59 -9.86 12.20
N VAL A 15 5.32 -8.75 12.12
CA VAL A 15 4.80 -7.48 11.56
C VAL A 15 5.58 -7.17 10.29
N CYS A 16 4.85 -7.08 9.16
CA CYS A 16 5.40 -6.53 7.94
C CYS A 16 5.31 -4.99 8.01
N ALA A 17 6.40 -4.35 8.40
CA ALA A 17 6.42 -2.90 8.68
C ALA A 17 6.50 -2.02 7.42
N HIS A 18 6.60 -2.59 6.23
CA HIS A 18 6.60 -1.88 4.96
C HIS A 18 6.13 -2.81 3.86
N HIS A 19 5.00 -2.52 3.26
CA HIS A 19 4.42 -3.30 2.18
C HIS A 19 3.80 -2.39 1.11
N HIS A 20 3.56 -2.96 -0.07
CA HIS A 20 2.85 -2.36 -1.19
C HIS A 20 1.86 -3.40 -1.73
N LEU A 21 0.76 -3.60 -1.01
CA LEU A 21 -0.24 -4.64 -1.33
C LEU A 21 -0.80 -4.52 -2.75
N TYR A 22 -0.87 -3.30 -3.29
CA TYR A 22 -1.32 -3.06 -4.66
C TYR A 22 -0.45 -3.72 -5.73
N SER A 23 0.79 -4.08 -5.42
CA SER A 23 1.74 -4.65 -6.37
C SER A 23 1.74 -6.19 -6.43
N THR A 24 0.94 -6.87 -5.63
CA THR A 24 0.99 -8.34 -5.52
C THR A 24 0.69 -9.03 -6.86
N LEU A 25 -0.24 -8.50 -7.65
CA LEU A 25 -0.59 -9.05 -8.97
C LEU A 25 0.43 -8.72 -10.06
N ALA A 26 1.45 -7.89 -9.78
CA ALA A 26 2.49 -7.54 -10.75
C ALA A 26 3.34 -8.73 -11.22
N ARG A 27 3.27 -9.87 -10.55
CA ARG A 27 3.99 -11.10 -10.90
C ARG A 27 3.70 -11.63 -12.30
N GLY A 28 2.56 -11.28 -12.88
CA GLY A 28 2.17 -11.65 -14.24
C GLY A 28 2.36 -10.54 -15.27
N MET A 29 2.91 -9.41 -14.88
CA MET A 29 3.10 -8.28 -15.80
C MET A 29 4.06 -8.61 -16.94
N PRO A 30 3.82 -8.05 -18.16
CA PRO A 30 4.80 -8.08 -19.23
C PRO A 30 6.13 -7.45 -18.77
N PRO A 31 7.27 -7.94 -19.28
CA PRO A 31 8.55 -7.34 -18.95
C PRO A 31 8.61 -5.91 -19.45
N PRO A 32 9.40 -5.03 -18.80
CA PRO A 32 9.58 -3.66 -19.25
C PRO A 32 10.26 -3.62 -20.62
N VAL A 33 10.04 -2.54 -21.37
CA VAL A 33 10.56 -2.35 -22.74
C VAL A 33 12.09 -2.39 -22.82
N ARG A 34 12.78 -2.22 -21.72
CA ARG A 34 14.23 -2.38 -21.58
C ARG A 34 14.58 -2.80 -20.15
N THR A 35 15.76 -3.36 -19.96
CA THR A 35 16.25 -3.70 -18.62
C THR A 35 16.50 -2.43 -17.81
N PRO A 36 15.95 -2.30 -16.58
CA PRO A 36 16.26 -1.20 -15.69
C PRO A 36 17.74 -1.17 -15.33
N THR A 37 18.35 0.02 -15.34
CA THR A 37 19.77 0.22 -15.02
C THR A 37 19.99 0.84 -13.63
N GLY A 38 18.90 1.25 -12.96
CA GLY A 38 18.94 1.84 -11.64
C GLY A 38 17.55 2.00 -11.05
N PHE A 39 17.48 2.49 -9.81
CA PHE A 39 16.23 2.62 -9.09
C PHE A 39 15.18 3.48 -9.81
N MET A 40 15.60 4.58 -10.43
CA MET A 40 14.68 5.44 -11.19
C MET A 40 14.08 4.73 -12.40
N ASP A 41 14.87 3.88 -13.08
CA ASP A 41 14.34 3.06 -14.17
C ASP A 41 13.30 2.04 -13.70
N ILE A 42 13.48 1.47 -12.49
CA ILE A 42 12.50 0.57 -11.89
C ILE A 42 11.18 1.32 -11.64
N LEU A 43 11.24 2.54 -11.14
CA LEU A 43 10.06 3.38 -10.96
C LEU A 43 9.39 3.71 -12.29
N ASP A 44 10.15 4.25 -13.25
CA ASP A 44 9.64 4.73 -14.54
C ASP A 44 9.07 3.58 -15.42
N LEU A 45 9.70 2.40 -15.37
CA LEU A 45 9.39 1.31 -16.30
C LEU A 45 8.46 0.24 -15.71
N ILE A 46 8.34 0.16 -14.38
CA ILE A 46 7.61 -0.91 -13.71
C ILE A 46 6.57 -0.34 -12.74
N TRP A 47 6.98 0.39 -11.70
CA TRP A 47 6.10 0.79 -10.60
C TRP A 47 5.06 1.83 -11.02
N TRP A 48 5.47 2.88 -11.71
CA TRP A 48 4.56 3.94 -12.13
C TRP A 48 3.57 3.52 -13.23
N PRO A 49 3.95 2.69 -14.22
CA PRO A 49 2.96 2.06 -15.10
C PRO A 49 1.98 1.14 -14.36
N LEU A 50 2.47 0.38 -13.37
CA LEU A 50 1.63 -0.49 -12.55
C LEU A 50 0.58 0.32 -11.78
N ASP A 51 1.00 1.32 -11.00
CA ASP A 51 0.08 2.09 -10.16
C ASP A 51 -0.97 2.85 -10.97
N GLN A 52 -0.63 3.28 -12.20
CA GLN A 52 -1.56 3.92 -13.13
C GLN A 52 -2.57 2.94 -13.78
N ALA A 53 -2.23 1.66 -13.83
CA ALA A 53 -3.11 0.63 -14.40
C ALA A 53 -4.15 0.11 -13.40
N LEU A 54 -4.03 0.47 -12.12
CA LEU A 54 -4.91 -0.03 -11.08
C LEU A 54 -6.30 0.59 -11.16
N ASP A 55 -7.31 -0.28 -11.02
CA ASP A 55 -8.70 0.02 -10.75
C ASP A 55 -9.13 -0.60 -9.41
N GLU A 56 -10.35 -0.36 -8.99
CA GLU A 56 -10.89 -0.85 -7.71
C GLU A 56 -10.84 -2.38 -7.61
N GLU A 57 -11.07 -3.09 -8.71
CA GLU A 57 -11.07 -4.56 -8.73
C GLU A 57 -9.66 -5.11 -8.56
N SER A 58 -8.70 -4.62 -9.31
CA SER A 58 -7.30 -5.02 -9.21
C SER A 58 -6.67 -4.65 -7.86
N ILE A 59 -7.01 -3.49 -7.29
CA ILE A 59 -6.62 -3.11 -5.93
C ILE A 59 -7.13 -4.14 -4.92
N ARG A 60 -8.42 -4.49 -4.97
CA ARG A 60 -9.04 -5.45 -4.07
C ARG A 60 -8.36 -6.82 -4.13
N TRP A 61 -8.22 -7.39 -5.31
CA TRP A 61 -7.64 -8.73 -5.48
C TRP A 61 -6.16 -8.77 -5.15
N SER A 62 -5.42 -7.72 -5.51
CA SER A 62 -4.00 -7.59 -5.15
C SER A 62 -3.81 -7.53 -3.63
N ALA A 63 -4.63 -6.74 -2.95
CA ALA A 63 -4.59 -6.62 -1.49
C ALA A 63 -4.99 -7.94 -0.80
N MET A 64 -6.04 -8.62 -1.27
CA MET A 64 -6.45 -9.91 -0.70
C MET A 64 -5.36 -10.97 -0.85
N LEU A 65 -4.76 -11.09 -2.03
CA LEU A 65 -3.69 -12.06 -2.26
C LEU A 65 -2.45 -11.76 -1.41
N GLY A 66 -2.01 -10.49 -1.37
CA GLY A 66 -0.86 -10.09 -0.54
C GLY A 66 -1.11 -10.27 0.96
N ALA A 67 -2.33 -10.01 1.42
CA ALA A 67 -2.73 -10.25 2.80
C ALA A 67 -2.70 -11.75 3.16
N LEU A 68 -3.20 -12.61 2.25
CA LEU A 68 -3.15 -14.06 2.43
C LEU A 68 -1.72 -14.57 2.52
N GLU A 69 -0.85 -14.16 1.61
CA GLU A 69 0.57 -14.53 1.61
C GLU A 69 1.31 -14.04 2.86
N ALA A 70 0.95 -12.87 3.37
CA ALA A 70 1.49 -12.37 4.62
C ALA A 70 1.10 -13.28 5.80
N LEU A 71 -0.17 -13.71 5.88
CA LEU A 71 -0.62 -14.65 6.91
C LEU A 71 0.07 -16.01 6.79
N GLU A 72 0.20 -16.56 5.58
CA GLU A 72 0.91 -17.81 5.31
C GLU A 72 2.39 -17.73 5.73
N SER A 73 2.97 -16.52 5.66
CA SER A 73 4.34 -16.23 6.11
C SER A 73 4.44 -15.93 7.62
N GLY A 74 3.34 -16.03 8.37
CA GLY A 74 3.30 -15.75 9.81
C GLY A 74 3.15 -14.28 10.19
N CYS A 75 2.93 -13.38 9.22
CA CYS A 75 2.63 -11.97 9.48
C CYS A 75 1.18 -11.79 9.91
N THR A 76 0.96 -11.16 11.07
CA THR A 76 -0.38 -10.88 11.60
C THR A 76 -0.74 -9.40 11.55
N ALA A 77 0.18 -8.56 11.12
CA ALA A 77 -0.03 -7.13 10.91
C ALA A 77 0.83 -6.63 9.75
N ILE A 78 0.28 -5.69 8.98
CA ILE A 78 0.92 -5.07 7.81
C ILE A 78 0.84 -3.56 7.95
N ILE A 79 1.92 -2.85 7.62
CA ILE A 79 1.91 -1.41 7.35
C ILE A 79 2.05 -1.25 5.84
N ASP A 80 0.98 -0.78 5.19
CA ASP A 80 0.87 -0.70 3.74
C ASP A 80 0.97 0.74 3.24
N HIS A 81 1.69 0.89 2.13
CA HIS A 81 1.82 2.14 1.40
C HIS A 81 1.20 1.96 0.02
N HIS A 82 0.02 2.56 -0.18
CA HIS A 82 -0.79 2.41 -1.37
C HIS A 82 -0.59 3.55 -2.37
N GLU A 83 -0.54 3.23 -3.65
CA GLU A 83 -0.61 4.19 -4.75
C GLU A 83 -1.52 3.67 -5.87
N SER A 84 -2.47 4.50 -6.32
CA SER A 84 -3.38 4.23 -7.44
C SER A 84 -3.91 5.54 -8.01
N PRO A 85 -3.11 6.29 -8.79
CA PRO A 85 -3.44 7.67 -9.18
C PRO A 85 -4.75 7.81 -9.99
N ASN A 86 -5.21 6.74 -10.63
CA ASN A 86 -6.47 6.71 -11.36
C ASN A 86 -7.67 6.22 -10.51
N SER A 87 -7.42 5.78 -9.26
CA SER A 87 -8.43 5.28 -8.31
C SER A 87 -8.04 5.68 -6.89
N ILE A 88 -7.94 6.98 -6.61
CA ILE A 88 -7.47 7.49 -5.31
C ILE A 88 -8.56 7.37 -4.25
N GLU A 89 -9.75 7.95 -4.55
CA GLU A 89 -10.83 8.07 -3.59
C GLU A 89 -11.40 6.70 -3.21
N GLY A 90 -11.39 6.40 -1.91
CA GLY A 90 -11.88 5.12 -1.38
C GLY A 90 -10.90 3.95 -1.51
N SER A 91 -9.73 4.14 -2.12
CA SER A 91 -8.75 3.08 -2.30
C SER A 91 -8.27 2.47 -0.98
N LEU A 92 -8.11 3.29 0.06
CA LEU A 92 -7.70 2.82 1.38
C LEU A 92 -8.76 1.93 2.05
N ASP A 93 -10.06 2.19 1.80
CA ASP A 93 -11.11 1.29 2.26
C ASP A 93 -11.07 -0.05 1.56
N ILE A 94 -10.82 -0.06 0.25
CA ILE A 94 -10.69 -1.29 -0.54
C ILE A 94 -9.56 -2.17 0.02
N VAL A 95 -8.40 -1.57 0.29
CA VAL A 95 -7.25 -2.28 0.89
C VAL A 95 -7.60 -2.78 2.30
N ALA A 96 -8.20 -1.92 3.13
CA ALA A 96 -8.59 -2.25 4.50
C ALA A 96 -9.61 -3.39 4.55
N ASP A 97 -10.66 -3.34 3.71
CA ASP A 97 -11.70 -4.36 3.63
C ASP A 97 -11.17 -5.68 3.08
N ALA A 98 -10.25 -5.64 2.11
CA ALA A 98 -9.55 -6.81 1.61
C ALA A 98 -8.76 -7.53 2.71
N CYS A 99 -7.95 -6.78 3.48
CA CYS A 99 -7.20 -7.31 4.61
C CYS A 99 -8.11 -7.84 5.72
N ALA A 100 -9.20 -7.13 6.04
CA ALA A 100 -10.17 -7.57 7.03
C ALA A 100 -10.89 -8.86 6.61
N THR A 101 -11.20 -9.01 5.32
CA THR A 101 -11.81 -10.24 4.77
C THR A 101 -10.89 -11.44 4.94
N VAL A 102 -9.59 -11.27 4.72
CA VAL A 102 -8.57 -12.31 4.92
C VAL A 102 -8.28 -12.55 6.41
N GLY A 103 -8.48 -11.55 7.27
CA GLY A 103 -8.28 -11.65 8.72
C GLY A 103 -6.92 -11.15 9.21
N VAL A 104 -6.21 -10.33 8.43
CA VAL A 104 -4.96 -9.70 8.83
C VAL A 104 -5.18 -8.24 9.26
N ARG A 105 -4.46 -7.81 10.28
CA ARG A 105 -4.46 -6.39 10.68
C ARG A 105 -3.67 -5.57 9.67
N VAL A 106 -4.21 -4.42 9.29
CA VAL A 106 -3.52 -3.52 8.38
C VAL A 106 -3.58 -2.07 8.86
N SER A 107 -2.51 -1.36 8.63
CA SER A 107 -2.44 0.10 8.70
C SER A 107 -2.10 0.62 7.33
N CYS A 108 -3.04 1.37 6.71
CA CYS A 108 -2.90 1.85 5.34
C CYS A 108 -2.62 3.34 5.29
N ALA A 109 -1.80 3.74 4.32
CA ALA A 109 -1.61 5.13 3.95
C ALA A 109 -1.53 5.27 2.43
N TYR A 110 -2.10 6.35 1.88
CA TYR A 110 -1.94 6.69 0.47
C TYR A 110 -0.65 7.48 0.27
N GLY A 111 0.16 7.11 -0.72
CA GLY A 111 1.38 7.78 -1.12
C GLY A 111 1.08 9.15 -1.75
N VAL A 112 1.41 10.23 -1.04
CA VAL A 112 1.22 11.59 -1.56
C VAL A 112 2.43 11.98 -2.39
N THR A 113 2.22 12.30 -3.66
CA THR A 113 3.27 12.66 -4.63
C THR A 113 2.80 13.77 -5.55
N ASP A 114 3.72 14.63 -6.00
CA ASP A 114 3.49 15.66 -7.01
C ASP A 114 3.68 15.15 -8.45
N ARG A 115 3.96 13.88 -8.62
CA ARG A 115 4.19 13.20 -9.91
C ARG A 115 3.01 13.38 -10.88
N HIS A 116 1.79 13.44 -10.34
CA HIS A 116 0.55 13.65 -11.09
C HIS A 116 0.02 15.09 -10.97
N GLY A 117 0.93 16.02 -10.68
CA GLY A 117 0.60 17.43 -10.49
C GLY A 117 0.07 17.76 -9.09
N PRO A 118 -0.18 19.07 -8.82
CA PRO A 118 -0.66 19.52 -7.50
C PRO A 118 -2.03 18.95 -7.14
N GLU A 119 -2.90 18.73 -8.12
CA GLU A 119 -4.23 18.16 -7.91
C GLU A 119 -4.13 16.71 -7.42
N GLY A 120 -3.27 15.88 -8.04
CA GLY A 120 -3.03 14.52 -7.61
C GLY A 120 -2.51 14.44 -6.16
N ALA A 121 -1.57 15.33 -5.80
CA ALA A 121 -1.07 15.43 -4.44
C ALA A 121 -2.17 15.82 -3.44
N GLN A 122 -3.04 16.77 -3.79
CA GLN A 122 -4.16 17.19 -2.95
C GLN A 122 -5.18 16.06 -2.76
N ARG A 123 -5.53 15.32 -3.81
CA ARG A 123 -6.44 14.17 -3.74
C ARG A 123 -5.87 13.08 -2.82
N GLY A 124 -4.59 12.73 -2.97
CA GLY A 124 -3.95 11.75 -2.09
C GLY A 124 -3.92 12.18 -0.63
N LEU A 125 -3.68 13.47 -0.36
CA LEU A 125 -3.75 14.03 1.00
C LEU A 125 -5.18 13.99 1.55
N ALA A 126 -6.18 14.30 0.70
CA ALA A 126 -7.60 14.26 1.07
C ALA A 126 -8.04 12.84 1.41
N GLU A 127 -7.60 11.83 0.65
CA GLU A 127 -7.89 10.42 0.93
C GLU A 127 -7.30 9.96 2.28
N ASN A 128 -6.05 10.30 2.56
CA ASN A 128 -5.46 10.02 3.88
C ASN A 128 -6.27 10.69 5.01
N LYS A 129 -6.61 11.97 4.84
CA LYS A 129 -7.40 12.71 5.83
C LYS A 129 -8.79 12.11 6.03
N ARG A 130 -9.48 11.73 4.94
CA ARG A 130 -10.78 11.08 4.99
C ARG A 130 -10.68 9.77 5.77
N PHE A 131 -9.78 8.88 5.37
CA PHE A 131 -9.61 7.57 5.98
C PHE A 131 -9.24 7.67 7.48
N LEU A 132 -8.36 8.63 7.84
CA LEU A 132 -8.02 8.94 9.23
C LEU A 132 -9.22 9.41 10.05
N SER A 133 -10.10 10.23 9.46
CA SER A 133 -11.26 10.80 10.17
C SER A 133 -12.34 9.75 10.49
N GLU A 134 -12.40 8.66 9.74
CA GLU A 134 -13.30 7.53 9.99
C GLU A 134 -12.85 6.66 11.18
N GLY A 135 -11.58 6.77 11.57
CA GLY A 135 -11.00 6.01 12.68
C GLY A 135 -10.75 4.54 12.33
N GLY A 136 -10.09 3.83 13.24
CA GLY A 136 -9.87 2.39 13.09
C GLY A 136 -11.16 1.60 13.26
N ARG A 137 -11.31 0.52 12.48
CA ARG A 137 -12.46 -0.39 12.55
C ARG A 137 -11.99 -1.85 12.59
N GLY A 138 -12.38 -2.59 13.64
CA GLY A 138 -12.03 -4.00 13.75
C GLY A 138 -10.52 -4.26 13.71
N LEU A 139 -10.06 -4.98 12.69
CA LEU A 139 -8.64 -5.27 12.45
C LEU A 139 -7.89 -4.12 11.74
N VAL A 140 -8.57 -3.07 11.35
CA VAL A 140 -7.99 -1.93 10.65
C VAL A 140 -7.55 -0.89 11.67
N GLY A 141 -6.24 -0.73 11.83
CA GLY A 141 -5.63 0.40 12.51
C GLY A 141 -5.46 1.58 11.54
N VAL A 142 -5.69 2.79 12.04
CA VAL A 142 -5.43 4.00 11.25
C VAL A 142 -4.10 4.58 11.67
N HIS A 143 -3.15 4.67 10.73
CA HIS A 143 -1.94 5.44 10.87
C HIS A 143 -1.88 6.50 9.79
N ALA A 144 -1.52 7.71 10.14
CA ALA A 144 -1.04 8.68 9.17
C ALA A 144 0.43 8.35 8.88
N ALA A 145 0.68 7.47 7.94
CA ALA A 145 1.98 7.43 7.32
C ALA A 145 1.95 8.43 6.17
N LEU A 146 2.44 9.63 6.41
CA LEU A 146 2.75 10.56 5.34
C LEU A 146 4.02 10.04 4.66
N LEU A 147 3.88 9.06 3.78
CA LEU A 147 4.94 8.71 2.86
C LEU A 147 4.98 9.79 1.79
N VAL A 148 5.68 10.88 2.09
CA VAL A 148 6.14 11.79 1.06
C VAL A 148 7.25 11.05 0.33
N LEU A 149 6.89 10.21 -0.63
CA LEU A 149 7.81 9.85 -1.70
C LEU A 149 8.05 11.16 -2.46
N MET A 150 9.06 11.90 -2.02
CA MET A 150 9.61 13.00 -2.80
C MET A 150 10.28 12.37 -4.04
N THR A 151 9.47 11.93 -4.98
CA THR A 151 9.92 11.73 -6.34
C THR A 151 10.20 13.13 -6.86
N LEU A 152 11.46 13.52 -6.78
CA LEU A 152 11.98 14.75 -7.36
C LEU A 152 11.37 14.92 -8.75
N SER A 153 10.70 16.02 -8.98
CA SER A 153 10.21 16.37 -10.32
C SER A 153 11.37 16.26 -11.32
N LYS A 154 11.08 15.99 -12.60
CA LYS A 154 12.12 15.94 -13.64
C LYS A 154 13.06 17.16 -13.66
N LYS A 155 12.64 18.31 -13.11
CA LYS A 155 13.44 19.54 -12.96
C LYS A 155 14.49 19.48 -11.84
N GLN A 156 14.40 18.55 -10.91
CA GLN A 156 15.34 18.40 -9.78
C GLN A 156 16.34 17.27 -10.01
N ARG A 157 16.35 16.67 -11.22
CA ARG A 157 17.26 15.58 -11.60
C ARG A 157 18.58 16.07 -12.27
N LEU A 158 18.94 17.35 -12.12
CA LEU A 158 20.21 17.91 -12.60
C LEU A 158 21.20 18.08 -11.46
#